data_ed24670145665a658d555f710637fe50
#
_entry.id   ed24670145665a658d555f710637fe50
#
_cell.length_a   1.000
_cell.length_b   1.000
_cell.length_c   1.000
_cell.angle_alpha   90.00
_cell.angle_beta   90.00
_cell.angle_gamma   90.00
#
_symmetry.space_group_name_H-M   'P 1'
#
loop_
_entity.id
_entity.type
_entity.pdbx_description
1 polymer ?
#
loop_
_entity_poly.entity_id
_entity_poly.type
_entity_poly.pdbx_seq_one_letter_code
_entity_poly.pdbx_strand_id
1 'polypeptide(L)'
;MADKKYNILKAASWYTIGNILIKGVSFFVLPIFTSLMSTTDYGIYSIYVSYLTIFEVLMLLGMSSTVRIAKFTKDMDFNKYMSTILIIPPVLTVLSAIVVNIYMIFNNELLSMSLTLWNFLFISAATVSVSNIICARLVIDGSYKTYMIYSMMTVLSNVGISLLLFHTAFAKQDVYMARVWGNLLSNVLSMGYLIFATKIKWRFNVDYLKIGLRWGVPLLFHTLATVVLTQSDRIIIKYIEGYSVTGIYSIAVTIIAIPMVIQSSFESAWAPWFYDKLDKKDYLSIRKLNDKYILLFVAIIAEFILVCPEIIRIFTNKAYWNSMYSLIPLSISVFGEMLYSLPVNIEYYNKKTNFILTGTIFVASLNIVLDIIFVYTWGYIGAAYATTISKLLLFVFHWIFAKKVDSNDIFSKRVVIGCIVGLTCLNCFTVFTVNMIGFRIIAFVVIGILFVYSVLKNKDLLKSLGL
;
A
#
# COMPACT_ATOMS: atom_id res chain seq x y z
N MET A 1 23.93 20.65 -26.94
CA MET A 1 23.31 19.54 -26.16
C MET A 1 21.83 19.57 -26.47
N ALA A 2 21.32 18.58 -27.21
CA ALA A 2 19.92 18.57 -27.62
C ALA A 2 19.03 18.32 -26.40
N ASP A 3 18.16 19.27 -26.11
CA ASP A 3 17.07 19.14 -25.11
C ASP A 3 16.26 17.90 -25.46
N LYS A 4 16.50 16.81 -24.73
CA LYS A 4 15.59 15.68 -24.68
C LYS A 4 14.33 16.18 -23.99
N LYS A 5 13.35 16.65 -24.77
CA LYS A 5 12.02 17.01 -24.30
C LYS A 5 11.51 15.81 -23.47
N TYR A 6 11.61 15.93 -22.16
CA TYR A 6 11.21 14.89 -21.21
C TYR A 6 9.70 14.73 -21.35
N ASN A 7 9.25 13.60 -21.91
CA ASN A 7 7.82 13.34 -22.06
C ASN A 7 7.29 12.84 -20.71
N ILE A 8 6.90 13.78 -19.85
CA ILE A 8 6.41 13.55 -18.49
C ILE A 8 5.26 12.52 -18.48
N LEU A 9 4.35 12.63 -19.45
CA LEU A 9 3.21 11.70 -19.56
C LEU A 9 3.69 10.28 -19.83
N LYS A 10 4.66 10.11 -20.74
CA LYS A 10 5.23 8.79 -21.04
C LYS A 10 5.94 8.20 -19.82
N ALA A 11 6.72 8.98 -19.08
CA ALA A 11 7.39 8.51 -17.88
C ALA A 11 6.38 8.13 -16.78
N ALA A 12 5.38 8.98 -16.53
CA ALA A 12 4.32 8.69 -15.56
C ALA A 12 3.57 7.40 -15.90
N SER A 13 3.20 7.20 -17.17
CA SER A 13 2.54 5.97 -17.63
C SER A 13 3.40 4.73 -17.36
N TRP A 14 4.71 4.78 -17.62
CA TRP A 14 5.60 3.65 -17.39
C TRP A 14 5.78 3.33 -15.89
N TYR A 15 5.85 4.34 -15.02
CA TYR A 15 5.88 4.13 -13.57
C TYR A 15 4.58 3.51 -13.05
N THR A 16 3.44 3.99 -13.56
CA THR A 16 2.12 3.44 -13.23
C THR A 16 2.01 1.97 -13.67
N ILE A 17 2.42 1.66 -14.90
CA ILE A 17 2.45 0.28 -15.42
C ILE A 17 3.34 -0.61 -14.54
N GLY A 18 4.54 -0.14 -14.15
CA GLY A 18 5.43 -0.87 -13.26
C GLY A 18 4.78 -1.22 -11.93
N ASN A 19 4.11 -0.25 -11.31
CA ASN A 19 3.39 -0.46 -10.05
C ASN A 19 2.18 -1.40 -10.19
N ILE A 20 1.44 -1.29 -11.30
CA ILE A 20 0.32 -2.20 -11.61
C ILE A 20 0.83 -3.63 -11.82
N LEU A 21 1.95 -3.80 -12.52
CA LEU A 21 2.56 -5.11 -12.74
C LEU A 21 2.96 -5.78 -11.42
N ILE A 22 3.63 -5.04 -10.51
CA ILE A 22 4.04 -5.56 -9.21
C ILE A 22 2.82 -6.08 -8.42
N LYS A 23 1.76 -5.27 -8.32
CA LYS A 23 0.54 -5.63 -7.57
C LYS A 23 -0.31 -6.67 -8.31
N GLY A 24 -0.40 -6.57 -9.64
CA GLY A 24 -1.17 -7.48 -10.48
C GLY A 24 -0.60 -8.91 -10.49
N VAL A 25 0.72 -9.06 -10.64
CA VAL A 25 1.34 -10.39 -10.61
C VAL A 25 1.10 -11.08 -9.27
N SER A 26 1.17 -10.34 -8.15
CA SER A 26 0.88 -10.89 -6.82
C SER A 26 -0.53 -11.49 -6.73
N PHE A 27 -1.51 -10.88 -7.41
CA PHE A 27 -2.87 -11.41 -7.50
C PHE A 27 -2.95 -12.66 -8.40
N PHE A 28 -2.36 -12.64 -9.60
CA PHE A 28 -2.43 -13.75 -10.54
C PHE A 28 -1.70 -15.01 -10.08
N VAL A 29 -0.70 -14.89 -9.22
CA VAL A 29 0.01 -16.05 -8.64
C VAL A 29 -0.67 -16.59 -7.37
N LEU A 30 -1.72 -15.92 -6.88
CA LEU A 30 -2.43 -16.30 -5.67
C LEU A 30 -2.99 -17.75 -5.72
N PRO A 31 -3.61 -18.22 -6.84
CA PRO A 31 -4.07 -19.62 -6.95
C PRO A 31 -2.94 -20.61 -6.73
N ILE A 32 -1.77 -20.32 -7.26
CA ILE A 32 -0.61 -21.22 -7.17
C ILE A 32 -0.14 -21.29 -5.71
N PHE A 33 0.07 -20.16 -5.06
CA PHE A 33 0.55 -20.16 -3.68
C PHE A 33 -0.46 -20.70 -2.68
N THR A 34 -1.76 -20.45 -2.88
CA THR A 34 -2.81 -21.02 -2.00
C THR A 34 -3.02 -22.52 -2.21
N SER A 35 -2.59 -23.08 -3.33
CA SER A 35 -2.58 -24.54 -3.52
C SER A 35 -1.35 -25.23 -2.95
N LEU A 36 -0.22 -24.51 -2.85
CA LEU A 36 1.07 -25.04 -2.36
C LEU A 36 1.28 -24.83 -0.86
N MET A 37 0.63 -23.85 -0.26
CA MET A 37 0.81 -23.47 1.16
C MET A 37 -0.46 -23.76 1.96
N SER A 38 -0.29 -24.22 3.21
CA SER A 38 -1.37 -24.23 4.18
C SER A 38 -1.73 -22.81 4.64
N THR A 39 -2.90 -22.64 5.25
CA THR A 39 -3.29 -21.35 5.85
C THR A 39 -2.29 -20.89 6.91
N THR A 40 -1.69 -21.82 7.65
CA THR A 40 -0.64 -21.54 8.65
C THR A 40 0.63 -21.05 7.99
N ASP A 41 1.13 -21.74 6.93
CA ASP A 41 2.33 -21.30 6.21
C ASP A 41 2.16 -19.93 5.60
N TYR A 42 0.99 -19.68 4.99
CA TYR A 42 0.67 -18.36 4.43
C TYR A 42 0.60 -17.28 5.51
N GLY A 43 0.09 -17.63 6.70
CA GLY A 43 0.05 -16.76 7.87
C GLY A 43 1.44 -16.40 8.39
N ILE A 44 2.35 -17.38 8.54
CA ILE A 44 3.74 -17.14 8.96
C ILE A 44 4.44 -16.22 7.95
N TYR A 45 4.31 -16.51 6.65
CA TYR A 45 4.87 -15.66 5.60
C TYR A 45 4.28 -14.24 5.64
N SER A 46 2.98 -14.09 5.86
CA SER A 46 2.32 -12.79 5.95
C SER A 46 2.79 -11.95 7.14
N ILE A 47 3.02 -12.60 8.30
CA ILE A 47 3.60 -11.93 9.47
C ILE A 47 5.05 -11.50 9.19
N TYR A 48 5.85 -12.38 8.55
CA TYR A 48 7.19 -12.01 8.11
C TYR A 48 7.15 -10.74 7.22
N VAL A 49 6.25 -10.68 6.23
CA VAL A 49 6.10 -9.52 5.34
C VAL A 49 5.62 -8.29 6.10
N SER A 50 4.73 -8.44 7.08
CA SER A 50 4.26 -7.33 7.91
C SER A 50 5.40 -6.71 8.73
N TYR A 51 6.20 -7.52 9.40
CA TYR A 51 7.40 -7.03 10.09
C TYR A 51 8.44 -6.47 9.11
N LEU A 52 8.65 -7.13 7.96
CA LEU A 52 9.54 -6.62 6.91
C LEU A 52 9.16 -5.19 6.50
N THR A 53 7.88 -4.93 6.27
CA THR A 53 7.38 -3.59 5.88
C THR A 53 7.63 -2.54 6.98
N ILE A 54 7.44 -2.91 8.25
CA ILE A 54 7.73 -2.01 9.39
C ILE A 54 9.23 -1.72 9.48
N PHE A 55 10.07 -2.76 9.43
CA PHE A 55 11.52 -2.59 9.53
C PHE A 55 12.12 -1.93 8.30
N GLU A 56 11.56 -2.10 7.10
CA GLU A 56 11.92 -1.34 5.92
C GLU A 56 11.84 0.18 6.18
N VAL A 57 10.72 0.65 6.74
CA VAL A 57 10.52 2.07 7.06
C VAL A 57 11.52 2.53 8.11
N LEU A 58 11.80 1.72 9.13
CA LEU A 58 12.80 2.02 10.15
C LEU A 58 14.22 2.09 9.55
N MET A 59 14.60 1.14 8.67
CA MET A 59 15.90 1.15 8.00
C MET A 59 16.05 2.32 7.04
N LEU A 60 14.95 2.72 6.39
CA LEU A 60 14.92 3.80 5.42
C LEU A 60 15.09 5.18 6.07
N LEU A 61 14.65 5.38 7.33
CA LEU A 61 14.67 6.66 8.05
C LEU A 61 14.14 7.85 7.23
N GLY A 62 13.18 7.62 6.33
CA GLY A 62 12.62 8.66 5.46
C GLY A 62 13.56 9.14 4.33
N MET A 63 14.71 8.49 4.11
CA MET A 63 15.74 8.95 3.17
C MET A 63 15.25 9.01 1.72
N SER A 64 14.35 8.12 1.28
CA SER A 64 13.79 8.15 -0.09
C SER A 64 13.09 9.49 -0.41
N SER A 65 12.38 10.06 0.56
CA SER A 65 11.69 11.33 0.41
C SER A 65 12.66 12.52 0.32
N THR A 66 13.83 12.42 0.98
CA THR A 66 14.85 13.49 0.97
C THR A 66 15.58 13.62 -0.35
N VAL A 67 15.58 12.56 -1.19
CA VAL A 67 16.24 12.55 -2.50
C VAL A 67 15.77 13.68 -3.41
N ARG A 68 14.45 13.96 -3.38
CA ARG A 68 13.87 15.08 -4.15
C ARG A 68 14.37 16.43 -3.62
N ILE A 69 14.41 16.60 -2.30
CA ILE A 69 14.87 17.83 -1.68
C ILE A 69 16.32 18.08 -2.05
N ALA A 70 17.18 17.07 -1.88
CA ALA A 70 18.61 17.15 -2.18
C ALA A 70 18.90 17.49 -3.65
N LYS A 71 18.12 16.93 -4.59
CA LYS A 71 18.30 17.18 -6.04
C LYS A 71 18.14 18.65 -6.41
N PHE A 72 17.23 19.37 -5.74
CA PHE A 72 16.91 20.76 -6.04
C PHE A 72 17.52 21.76 -5.03
N THR A 73 18.34 21.27 -4.09
CA THR A 73 19.10 22.13 -3.18
C THR A 73 20.34 22.68 -3.88
N LYS A 74 20.50 24.01 -3.89
CA LYS A 74 21.66 24.68 -4.46
C LYS A 74 22.94 24.24 -3.72
N ASP A 75 24.06 24.22 -4.43
CA ASP A 75 25.40 23.91 -3.91
C ASP A 75 25.58 22.53 -3.25
N MET A 76 24.64 21.62 -3.46
CA MET A 76 24.73 20.24 -2.97
C MET A 76 25.24 19.30 -4.07
N ASP A 77 26.34 18.57 -3.81
CA ASP A 77 26.76 17.44 -4.66
C ASP A 77 25.79 16.27 -4.48
N PHE A 78 24.81 16.20 -5.37
CA PHE A 78 23.75 15.20 -5.34
C PHE A 78 24.28 13.76 -5.36
N ASN A 79 25.34 13.47 -6.11
CA ASN A 79 25.91 12.10 -6.16
C ASN A 79 26.58 11.73 -4.85
N LYS A 80 27.26 12.68 -4.20
CA LYS A 80 27.88 12.49 -2.89
C LYS A 80 26.82 12.35 -1.79
N TYR A 81 25.70 13.10 -1.88
CA TYR A 81 24.55 12.94 -1.01
C TYR A 81 23.95 11.54 -1.14
N MET A 82 23.63 11.11 -2.38
CA MET A 82 23.07 9.79 -2.65
C MET A 82 23.93 8.66 -2.08
N SER A 83 25.25 8.68 -2.33
CA SER A 83 26.14 7.66 -1.82
C SER A 83 26.26 7.66 -0.29
N THR A 84 26.08 8.81 0.36
CA THR A 84 26.08 8.93 1.82
C THR A 84 24.83 8.30 2.45
N ILE A 85 23.63 8.63 1.93
CA ILE A 85 22.39 8.11 2.51
C ILE A 85 22.16 6.62 2.25
N LEU A 86 22.75 6.06 1.18
CA LEU A 86 22.69 4.62 0.88
C LEU A 86 23.44 3.74 1.88
N ILE A 87 24.32 4.30 2.70
CA ILE A 87 25.04 3.58 3.75
C ILE A 87 24.14 3.34 4.98
N ILE A 88 23.11 4.16 5.18
CA ILE A 88 22.25 4.12 6.37
C ILE A 88 21.54 2.76 6.52
N PRO A 89 20.80 2.22 5.54
CA PRO A 89 20.11 0.95 5.70
C PRO A 89 21.03 -0.23 6.04
N PRO A 90 22.18 -0.46 5.38
CA PRO A 90 23.12 -1.52 5.78
C PRO A 90 23.66 -1.37 7.20
N VAL A 91 24.00 -0.15 7.63
CA VAL A 91 24.51 0.10 8.99
C VAL A 91 23.43 -0.22 10.03
N LEU A 92 22.22 0.26 9.84
CA LEU A 92 21.10 -0.03 10.74
C LEU A 92 20.77 -1.53 10.76
N THR A 93 20.89 -2.22 9.63
CA THR A 93 20.74 -3.67 9.55
C THR A 93 21.73 -4.40 10.44
N VAL A 94 23.01 -4.05 10.34
CA VAL A 94 24.04 -4.67 11.15
C VAL A 94 23.79 -4.41 12.64
N LEU A 95 23.48 -3.17 13.02
CA LEU A 95 23.17 -2.82 14.41
C LEU A 95 21.94 -3.57 14.94
N SER A 96 20.87 -3.63 14.17
CA SER A 96 19.64 -4.35 14.55
C SER A 96 19.88 -5.86 14.65
N ALA A 97 20.63 -6.42 13.69
CA ALA A 97 21.00 -7.83 13.73
C ALA A 97 21.85 -8.17 14.97
N ILE A 98 22.84 -7.35 15.33
CA ILE A 98 23.63 -7.55 16.55
C ILE A 98 22.72 -7.55 17.78
N VAL A 99 21.84 -6.56 17.93
CA VAL A 99 20.94 -6.46 19.08
C VAL A 99 20.03 -7.69 19.19
N VAL A 100 19.40 -8.09 18.09
CA VAL A 100 18.49 -9.24 18.08
C VAL A 100 19.24 -10.55 18.28
N ASN A 101 20.40 -10.73 17.66
CA ASN A 101 21.22 -11.94 17.89
C ASN A 101 21.66 -12.06 19.35
N ILE A 102 22.09 -10.96 19.99
CA ILE A 102 22.43 -10.96 21.42
C ILE A 102 21.19 -11.31 22.26
N TYR A 103 20.04 -10.71 22.01
CA TYR A 103 18.80 -11.03 22.72
C TYR A 103 18.43 -12.51 22.59
N MET A 104 18.57 -13.08 21.39
CA MET A 104 18.22 -14.47 21.08
C MET A 104 19.20 -15.50 21.64
N ILE A 105 20.37 -15.10 22.15
CA ILE A 105 21.27 -15.99 22.94
C ILE A 105 20.57 -16.40 24.24
N PHE A 106 19.79 -15.50 24.82
CA PHE A 106 19.08 -15.72 26.09
C PHE A 106 17.64 -16.13 25.94
N ASN A 107 17.06 -16.00 24.71
CA ASN A 107 15.66 -16.27 24.41
C ASN A 107 15.55 -17.04 23.11
N ASN A 108 14.71 -18.08 23.08
CA ASN A 108 14.57 -18.93 21.89
C ASN A 108 13.86 -18.25 20.72
N GLU A 109 13.02 -17.24 20.99
CA GLU A 109 12.25 -16.53 19.97
C GLU A 109 12.00 -15.07 20.37
N LEU A 110 11.81 -14.23 19.38
CA LEU A 110 11.38 -12.84 19.53
C LEU A 110 10.15 -12.61 18.66
N LEU A 111 9.05 -12.13 19.26
CA LEU A 111 7.77 -11.92 18.59
C LEU A 111 7.26 -13.16 17.83
N SER A 112 7.52 -14.34 18.37
CA SER A 112 7.22 -15.67 17.78
C SER A 112 7.88 -15.91 16.42
N MET A 113 9.08 -15.36 16.20
CA MET A 113 9.91 -15.61 15.03
C MET A 113 11.28 -16.15 15.44
N SER A 114 11.78 -17.11 14.66
CA SER A 114 13.11 -17.68 14.84
C SER A 114 14.22 -16.69 14.47
N LEU A 115 15.44 -16.92 14.97
CA LEU A 115 16.60 -16.12 14.62
C LEU A 115 16.87 -16.07 13.11
N THR A 116 16.66 -17.18 12.41
CA THR A 116 16.82 -17.26 10.95
C THR A 116 15.88 -16.30 10.24
N LEU A 117 14.60 -16.26 10.63
CA LEU A 117 13.63 -15.35 10.04
C LEU A 117 13.98 -13.89 10.30
N TRP A 118 14.48 -13.55 11.51
CA TRP A 118 14.93 -12.20 11.82
C TRP A 118 16.13 -11.77 10.97
N ASN A 119 17.14 -12.62 10.83
CA ASN A 119 18.29 -12.27 9.99
C ASN A 119 17.90 -12.09 8.52
N PHE A 120 17.01 -12.94 7.98
CA PHE A 120 16.49 -12.77 6.63
C PHE A 120 15.65 -11.50 6.48
N LEU A 121 14.86 -11.16 7.50
CA LEU A 121 14.07 -9.93 7.53
C LEU A 121 14.99 -8.70 7.48
N PHE A 122 16.04 -8.65 8.28
CA PHE A 122 16.95 -7.51 8.28
C PHE A 122 17.69 -7.33 6.94
N ILE A 123 18.17 -8.40 6.34
CA ILE A 123 18.80 -8.35 5.02
C ILE A 123 17.79 -7.91 3.96
N SER A 124 16.56 -8.45 3.98
CA SER A 124 15.49 -8.04 3.06
C SER A 124 15.11 -6.58 3.26
N ALA A 125 14.96 -6.10 4.50
CA ALA A 125 14.64 -4.71 4.81
C ALA A 125 15.72 -3.74 4.30
N ALA A 126 17.01 -4.08 4.49
CA ALA A 126 18.11 -3.28 3.96
C ALA A 126 18.09 -3.20 2.43
N THR A 127 17.94 -4.35 1.76
CA THR A 127 17.96 -4.42 0.30
C THR A 127 16.79 -3.66 -0.33
N VAL A 128 15.58 -3.76 0.25
CA VAL A 128 14.41 -3.00 -0.20
C VAL A 128 14.60 -1.50 0.08
N SER A 129 15.13 -1.12 1.25
CA SER A 129 15.38 0.28 1.60
C SER A 129 16.41 0.93 0.67
N VAL A 130 17.51 0.26 0.38
CA VAL A 130 18.52 0.73 -0.61
C VAL A 130 17.87 0.89 -1.99
N SER A 131 17.09 -0.10 -2.42
CA SER A 131 16.38 -0.05 -3.70
C SER A 131 15.41 1.12 -3.77
N ASN A 132 14.67 1.42 -2.70
CA ASN A 132 13.72 2.53 -2.64
C ASN A 132 14.40 3.90 -2.74
N ILE A 133 15.59 4.07 -2.12
CA ILE A 133 16.39 5.29 -2.27
C ILE A 133 16.84 5.45 -3.74
N ILE A 134 17.32 4.38 -4.38
CA ILE A 134 17.76 4.42 -5.79
C ILE A 134 16.55 4.66 -6.71
N CYS A 135 15.42 4.02 -6.47
CA CYS A 135 14.19 4.23 -7.24
C CYS A 135 13.69 5.68 -7.16
N ALA A 136 13.78 6.31 -5.98
CA ALA A 136 13.46 7.73 -5.84
C ALA A 136 14.35 8.62 -6.75
N ARG A 137 15.63 8.30 -6.88
CA ARG A 137 16.54 8.94 -7.84
C ARG A 137 16.10 8.69 -9.28
N LEU A 138 15.80 7.43 -9.66
CA LEU A 138 15.40 7.07 -11.02
C LEU A 138 14.15 7.82 -11.47
N VAL A 139 13.19 8.02 -10.55
CA VAL A 139 11.97 8.80 -10.82
C VAL A 139 12.31 10.25 -11.15
N ILE A 140 13.21 10.87 -10.39
CA ILE A 140 13.63 12.27 -10.60
C ILE A 140 14.46 12.42 -11.88
N ASP A 141 15.35 11.46 -12.16
CA ASP A 141 16.20 11.46 -13.35
C ASP A 141 15.45 11.00 -14.62
N GLY A 142 14.18 10.59 -14.50
CA GLY A 142 13.35 10.12 -15.60
C GLY A 142 13.78 8.78 -16.21
N SER A 143 14.50 7.98 -15.46
CA SER A 143 15.06 6.71 -15.90
C SER A 143 14.04 5.56 -15.80
N TYR A 144 12.87 5.74 -16.46
CA TYR A 144 11.74 4.80 -16.37
C TYR A 144 12.07 3.38 -16.85
N LYS A 145 12.98 3.21 -17.83
CA LYS A 145 13.37 1.89 -18.32
C LYS A 145 14.06 1.06 -17.24
N THR A 146 15.04 1.66 -16.54
CA THR A 146 15.75 1.00 -15.43
C THR A 146 14.78 0.66 -14.30
N TYR A 147 13.85 1.57 -13.97
CA TYR A 147 12.80 1.32 -12.97
C TYR A 147 11.90 0.15 -13.36
N MET A 148 11.47 0.07 -14.63
CA MET A 148 10.64 -1.04 -15.11
C MET A 148 11.36 -2.38 -15.06
N ILE A 149 12.62 -2.44 -15.53
CA ILE A 149 13.42 -3.68 -15.47
C ILE A 149 13.56 -4.14 -14.02
N TYR A 150 13.86 -3.21 -13.10
CA TYR A 150 13.89 -3.49 -11.66
C TYR A 150 12.56 -4.06 -11.17
N SER A 151 11.43 -3.41 -11.48
CA SER A 151 10.11 -3.84 -11.05
C SER A 151 9.76 -5.25 -11.56
N MET A 152 10.00 -5.50 -12.85
CA MET A 152 9.77 -6.82 -13.44
C MET A 152 10.71 -7.88 -12.85
N MET A 153 11.98 -7.55 -12.69
CA MET A 153 12.97 -8.45 -12.11
C MET A 153 12.59 -8.84 -10.68
N THR A 154 12.20 -7.87 -9.84
CA THR A 154 11.78 -8.14 -8.46
C THR A 154 10.60 -9.11 -8.40
N VAL A 155 9.56 -8.86 -9.21
CA VAL A 155 8.34 -9.66 -9.15
C VAL A 155 8.54 -11.04 -9.77
N LEU A 156 9.14 -11.11 -10.97
CA LEU A 156 9.32 -12.37 -11.68
C LEU A 156 10.32 -13.28 -10.96
N SER A 157 11.42 -12.73 -10.43
CA SER A 157 12.37 -13.52 -9.67
C SER A 157 11.77 -13.99 -8.33
N ASN A 158 10.99 -13.14 -7.63
CA ASN A 158 10.31 -13.56 -6.40
C ASN A 158 9.40 -14.78 -6.65
N VAL A 159 8.57 -14.71 -7.67
CA VAL A 159 7.66 -15.82 -8.03
C VAL A 159 8.47 -17.02 -8.51
N GLY A 160 9.38 -16.83 -9.47
CA GLY A 160 10.15 -17.92 -10.06
C GLY A 160 11.01 -18.67 -9.05
N ILE A 161 11.77 -17.95 -8.22
CA ILE A 161 12.61 -18.55 -7.17
C ILE A 161 11.73 -19.26 -6.14
N SER A 162 10.62 -18.64 -5.69
CA SER A 162 9.70 -19.30 -4.75
C SER A 162 9.17 -20.64 -5.32
N LEU A 163 8.72 -20.64 -6.58
CA LEU A 163 8.19 -21.84 -7.23
C LEU A 163 9.26 -22.93 -7.39
N LEU A 164 10.47 -22.56 -7.79
CA LEU A 164 11.59 -23.50 -7.87
C LEU A 164 11.89 -24.14 -6.50
N LEU A 165 11.87 -23.33 -5.44
CA LEU A 165 12.16 -23.81 -4.09
C LEU A 165 11.07 -24.71 -3.53
N PHE A 166 9.80 -24.55 -3.89
CA PHE A 166 8.72 -25.46 -3.49
C PHE A 166 8.93 -26.90 -3.96
N HIS A 167 9.65 -27.11 -5.06
CA HIS A 167 9.95 -28.44 -5.59
C HIS A 167 11.22 -29.07 -4.99
N THR A 168 11.92 -28.38 -4.08
CA THR A 168 13.13 -28.89 -3.44
C THR A 168 12.83 -29.58 -2.11
N ALA A 169 13.74 -30.43 -1.65
CA ALA A 169 13.65 -31.08 -0.35
C ALA A 169 13.57 -30.07 0.83
N PHE A 170 14.05 -28.87 0.63
CA PHE A 170 14.07 -27.76 1.58
C PHE A 170 12.63 -27.32 2.00
N ALA A 171 11.69 -27.36 1.07
CA ALA A 171 10.30 -26.97 1.34
C ALA A 171 9.45 -28.07 2.02
N LYS A 172 9.99 -29.27 2.24
CA LYS A 172 9.22 -30.37 2.83
C LYS A 172 8.94 -30.22 4.32
N GLN A 173 9.77 -29.46 5.05
CA GLN A 173 9.59 -29.24 6.49
C GLN A 173 8.89 -27.90 6.79
N ASP A 174 9.32 -26.83 6.11
CA ASP A 174 8.83 -25.46 6.32
C ASP A 174 8.47 -24.81 5.00
N VAL A 175 7.25 -25.07 4.53
CA VAL A 175 6.77 -24.63 3.21
C VAL A 175 6.87 -23.12 3.03
N TYR A 176 6.57 -22.34 4.07
CA TYR A 176 6.68 -20.86 4.04
C TYR A 176 8.10 -20.36 3.74
N MET A 177 9.15 -21.15 4.08
CA MET A 177 10.54 -20.76 3.83
C MET A 177 10.86 -20.59 2.35
N ALA A 178 10.19 -21.33 1.46
CA ALA A 178 10.34 -21.15 0.01
C ALA A 178 9.95 -19.70 -0.41
N ARG A 179 8.91 -19.15 0.19
CA ARG A 179 8.49 -17.75 -0.04
C ARG A 179 9.44 -16.75 0.59
N VAL A 180 9.95 -17.03 1.79
CA VAL A 180 10.92 -16.17 2.48
C VAL A 180 12.22 -16.08 1.69
N TRP A 181 12.77 -17.21 1.24
CA TRP A 181 13.94 -17.24 0.37
C TRP A 181 13.69 -16.57 -0.98
N GLY A 182 12.54 -16.83 -1.60
CA GLY A 182 12.15 -16.18 -2.86
C GLY A 182 12.12 -14.65 -2.72
N ASN A 183 11.58 -14.14 -1.61
CA ASN A 183 11.58 -12.71 -1.30
C ASN A 183 13.00 -12.17 -1.09
N LEU A 184 13.80 -12.81 -0.24
CA LEU A 184 15.17 -12.39 0.06
C LEU A 184 16.04 -12.34 -1.21
N LEU A 185 16.10 -13.45 -1.95
CA LEU A 185 16.98 -13.57 -3.13
C LEU A 185 16.53 -12.61 -4.24
N SER A 186 15.23 -12.43 -4.46
CA SER A 186 14.74 -11.47 -5.45
C SER A 186 15.11 -10.04 -5.10
N ASN A 187 15.02 -9.66 -3.82
CA ASN A 187 15.40 -8.32 -3.36
C ASN A 187 16.91 -8.07 -3.50
N VAL A 188 17.74 -9.07 -3.15
CA VAL A 188 19.20 -8.99 -3.33
C VAL A 188 19.57 -8.85 -4.80
N LEU A 189 19.01 -9.68 -5.69
CA LEU A 189 19.25 -9.65 -7.13
C LEU A 189 18.83 -8.31 -7.74
N SER A 190 17.64 -7.84 -7.39
CA SER A 190 17.09 -6.58 -7.93
C SER A 190 17.88 -5.36 -7.44
N MET A 191 18.31 -5.35 -6.17
CA MET A 191 19.20 -4.32 -5.63
C MET A 191 20.55 -4.34 -6.37
N GLY A 192 21.15 -5.53 -6.58
CA GLY A 192 22.39 -5.69 -7.31
C GLY A 192 22.29 -5.10 -8.72
N TYR A 193 21.18 -5.38 -9.43
CA TYR A 193 20.90 -4.76 -10.73
C TYR A 193 20.85 -3.23 -10.63
N LEU A 194 20.15 -2.65 -9.65
CA LEU A 194 20.08 -1.20 -9.50
C LEU A 194 21.43 -0.55 -9.25
N ILE A 195 22.25 -1.12 -8.36
CA ILE A 195 23.60 -0.62 -8.06
C ILE A 195 24.45 -0.65 -9.34
N PHE A 196 24.41 -1.76 -10.08
CA PHE A 196 25.14 -1.89 -11.36
C PHE A 196 24.65 -0.88 -12.41
N ALA A 197 23.34 -0.75 -12.60
CA ALA A 197 22.75 0.12 -13.62
C ALA A 197 22.95 1.61 -13.32
N THR A 198 23.00 2.02 -12.06
CA THR A 198 23.13 3.43 -11.66
C THR A 198 24.57 3.89 -11.49
N LYS A 199 25.54 2.96 -11.51
CA LYS A 199 26.99 3.25 -11.40
C LYS A 199 27.32 4.23 -10.28
N ILE A 200 26.79 3.97 -9.07
CA ILE A 200 26.96 4.83 -7.91
C ILE A 200 28.45 4.90 -7.54
N LYS A 201 29.00 6.12 -7.48
CA LYS A 201 30.35 6.35 -6.98
C LYS A 201 30.28 6.56 -5.47
N TRP A 202 30.79 5.64 -4.71
CA TRP A 202 30.78 5.68 -3.26
C TRP A 202 31.67 6.79 -2.70
N ARG A 203 31.07 7.80 -2.10
CA ARG A 203 31.76 8.93 -1.44
C ARG A 203 30.95 9.32 -0.21
N PHE A 204 31.51 9.08 0.97
CA PHE A 204 30.85 9.41 2.24
C PHE A 204 31.11 10.86 2.66
N ASN A 205 30.10 11.49 3.28
CA ASN A 205 30.21 12.82 3.86
C ASN A 205 29.31 12.96 5.08
N VAL A 206 29.92 13.25 6.22
CA VAL A 206 29.22 13.34 7.53
C VAL A 206 28.21 14.48 7.55
N ASP A 207 28.49 15.62 6.91
CA ASP A 207 27.56 16.75 6.88
C ASP A 207 26.32 16.42 6.06
N TYR A 208 26.47 15.72 4.95
CA TYR A 208 25.35 15.21 4.17
C TYR A 208 24.54 14.16 4.91
N LEU A 209 25.18 13.34 5.74
CA LEU A 209 24.48 12.43 6.65
C LEU A 209 23.60 13.19 7.65
N LYS A 210 24.17 14.21 8.32
CA LYS A 210 23.41 15.07 9.27
C LYS A 210 22.23 15.75 8.61
N ILE A 211 22.44 16.29 7.40
CA ILE A 211 21.38 16.93 6.61
C ILE A 211 20.28 15.92 6.27
N GLY A 212 20.66 14.72 5.77
CA GLY A 212 19.72 13.66 5.44
C GLY A 212 18.88 13.23 6.64
N LEU A 213 19.51 13.01 7.79
CA LEU A 213 18.80 12.66 9.04
C LEU A 213 17.86 13.80 9.51
N ARG A 214 18.30 15.04 9.43
CA ARG A 214 17.46 16.20 9.80
C ARG A 214 16.20 16.31 8.94
N TRP A 215 16.30 15.97 7.67
CA TRP A 215 15.14 15.98 6.75
C TRP A 215 14.32 14.70 6.82
N GLY A 216 14.97 13.55 6.93
CA GLY A 216 14.33 12.23 6.85
C GLY A 216 13.58 11.83 8.10
N VAL A 217 14.18 12.03 9.30
CA VAL A 217 13.59 11.56 10.55
C VAL A 217 12.18 12.12 10.83
N PRO A 218 11.86 13.40 10.59
CA PRO A 218 10.48 13.86 10.72
C PRO A 218 9.50 13.14 9.78
N LEU A 219 9.92 12.78 8.55
CA LEU A 219 9.09 12.08 7.58
C LEU A 219 8.90 10.59 7.92
N LEU A 220 9.84 10.00 8.66
CA LEU A 220 9.74 8.64 9.19
C LEU A 220 8.46 8.43 9.98
N PHE A 221 8.13 9.33 10.93
CA PHE A 221 6.99 9.14 11.83
C PHE A 221 5.65 9.09 11.07
N HIS A 222 5.48 9.91 10.04
CA HIS A 222 4.29 9.86 9.20
C HIS A 222 4.20 8.52 8.44
N THR A 223 5.30 8.10 7.82
CA THR A 223 5.34 6.83 7.07
C THR A 223 5.12 5.64 8.00
N LEU A 224 5.74 5.66 9.18
CA LEU A 224 5.59 4.60 10.17
C LEU A 224 4.14 4.49 10.66
N ALA A 225 3.48 5.62 10.96
CA ALA A 225 2.07 5.63 11.34
C ALA A 225 1.17 5.02 10.25
N THR A 226 1.44 5.34 8.97
CA THR A 226 0.71 4.77 7.84
C THR A 226 0.94 3.25 7.71
N VAL A 227 2.17 2.79 7.91
CA VAL A 227 2.50 1.35 7.85
C VAL A 227 1.89 0.62 9.04
N VAL A 228 1.93 1.17 10.23
CA VAL A 228 1.26 0.59 11.40
C VAL A 228 -0.25 0.44 11.12
N LEU A 229 -0.91 1.47 10.61
CA LEU A 229 -2.33 1.43 10.24
C LEU A 229 -2.68 0.32 9.22
N THR A 230 -1.72 -0.17 8.44
CA THR A 230 -1.95 -1.17 7.39
C THR A 230 -1.41 -2.56 7.71
N GLN A 231 -0.63 -2.72 8.79
CA GLN A 231 -0.01 -3.99 9.15
C GLN A 231 -0.39 -4.49 10.55
N SER A 232 -0.91 -3.61 11.43
CA SER A 232 -1.24 -3.95 12.82
C SER A 232 -2.31 -5.04 12.92
N ASP A 233 -3.29 -5.02 12.04
CA ASP A 233 -4.39 -5.98 11.98
C ASP A 233 -3.90 -7.43 11.92
N ARG A 234 -2.95 -7.73 11.03
CA ARG A 234 -2.38 -9.08 10.89
C ARG A 234 -1.60 -9.51 12.12
N ILE A 235 -0.84 -8.59 12.72
CA ILE A 235 -0.06 -8.85 13.93
C ILE A 235 -1.02 -9.15 15.09
N ILE A 236 -2.09 -8.37 15.24
CA ILE A 236 -3.09 -8.55 16.30
C ILE A 236 -3.84 -9.87 16.12
N ILE A 237 -4.30 -10.18 14.89
CA ILE A 237 -4.96 -11.45 14.57
C ILE A 237 -4.03 -12.62 14.92
N LYS A 238 -2.74 -12.54 14.58
CA LYS A 238 -1.77 -13.59 14.90
C LYS A 238 -1.68 -13.85 16.39
N TYR A 239 -1.67 -12.82 17.23
CA TYR A 239 -1.56 -12.99 18.68
C TYR A 239 -2.84 -13.49 19.33
N ILE A 240 -4.02 -13.18 18.78
CA ILE A 240 -5.33 -13.56 19.35
C ILE A 240 -5.81 -14.89 18.75
N GLU A 241 -5.72 -15.12 17.45
CA GLU A 241 -6.30 -16.27 16.76
C GLU A 241 -5.26 -17.18 16.06
N GLY A 242 -3.98 -16.80 16.04
CA GLY A 242 -2.90 -17.60 15.48
C GLY A 242 -2.66 -17.42 13.99
N TYR A 243 -1.63 -18.13 13.49
CA TYR A 243 -1.13 -17.97 12.12
C TYR A 243 -2.13 -18.42 11.05
N SER A 244 -2.88 -19.50 11.29
CA SER A 244 -3.82 -20.03 10.29
C SER A 244 -4.89 -18.99 9.91
N VAL A 245 -5.48 -18.35 10.91
CA VAL A 245 -6.49 -17.30 10.72
C VAL A 245 -5.86 -16.05 10.09
N THR A 246 -4.64 -15.69 10.51
CA THR A 246 -3.88 -14.60 9.87
C THR A 246 -3.67 -14.86 8.38
N GLY A 247 -3.40 -16.12 8.00
CA GLY A 247 -3.29 -16.52 6.60
C GLY A 247 -4.56 -16.28 5.81
N ILE A 248 -5.72 -16.65 6.35
CA ILE A 248 -7.03 -16.42 5.74
C ILE A 248 -7.27 -14.90 5.56
N TYR A 249 -7.07 -14.10 6.61
CA TYR A 249 -7.23 -12.65 6.54
C TYR A 249 -6.28 -12.01 5.49
N SER A 250 -5.05 -12.47 5.43
CA SER A 250 -4.02 -11.91 4.53
C SER A 250 -4.36 -12.12 3.05
N ILE A 251 -5.14 -13.14 2.69
CA ILE A 251 -5.68 -13.29 1.34
C ILE A 251 -6.62 -12.12 1.00
N ALA A 252 -7.53 -11.77 1.91
CA ALA A 252 -8.42 -10.63 1.71
C ALA A 252 -7.62 -9.33 1.48
N VAL A 253 -6.57 -9.11 2.30
CA VAL A 253 -5.69 -7.94 2.15
C VAL A 253 -4.89 -7.96 0.84
N THR A 254 -4.54 -9.12 0.32
CA THR A 254 -3.87 -9.24 -0.99
C THR A 254 -4.82 -8.86 -2.13
N ILE A 255 -6.08 -9.31 -2.06
CA ILE A 255 -7.06 -9.07 -3.13
C ILE A 255 -7.56 -7.62 -3.11
N ILE A 256 -7.70 -6.99 -1.93
CA ILE A 256 -8.11 -5.60 -1.81
C ILE A 256 -7.11 -4.61 -2.47
N ALA A 257 -5.89 -5.05 -2.75
CA ALA A 257 -4.94 -4.25 -3.51
C ALA A 257 -5.43 -3.90 -4.93
N ILE A 258 -6.37 -4.67 -5.51
CA ILE A 258 -6.93 -4.40 -6.85
C ILE A 258 -7.64 -3.04 -6.88
N PRO A 259 -8.72 -2.82 -6.10
CA PRO A 259 -9.39 -1.52 -6.11
C PRO A 259 -8.51 -0.39 -5.56
N MET A 260 -7.53 -0.67 -4.69
CA MET A 260 -6.54 0.34 -4.25
C MET A 260 -5.65 0.84 -5.40
N VAL A 261 -5.25 -0.02 -6.35
CA VAL A 261 -4.51 0.40 -7.54
C VAL A 261 -5.36 1.29 -8.42
N ILE A 262 -6.64 0.95 -8.59
CA ILE A 262 -7.59 1.79 -9.34
C ILE A 262 -7.69 3.17 -8.67
N GLN A 263 -7.89 3.21 -7.34
CA GLN A 263 -7.98 4.45 -6.56
C GLN A 263 -6.72 5.33 -6.74
N SER A 264 -5.53 4.76 -6.55
CA SER A 264 -4.27 5.51 -6.68
C SER A 264 -4.03 6.04 -8.10
N SER A 265 -4.50 5.33 -9.12
CA SER A 265 -4.42 5.76 -10.52
C SER A 265 -5.34 6.97 -10.78
N PHE A 266 -6.57 6.92 -10.27
CA PHE A 266 -7.50 8.05 -10.36
C PHE A 266 -6.98 9.27 -9.60
N GLU A 267 -6.46 9.10 -8.40
CA GLU A 267 -5.91 10.19 -7.59
C GLU A 267 -4.73 10.88 -8.30
N SER A 268 -3.87 10.10 -8.93
CA SER A 268 -2.72 10.64 -9.67
C SER A 268 -3.15 11.54 -10.85
N ALA A 269 -4.30 11.27 -11.46
CA ALA A 269 -4.86 12.09 -12.52
C ALA A 269 -5.65 13.28 -11.98
N TRP A 270 -6.39 13.07 -10.88
CA TRP A 270 -7.28 14.06 -10.28
C TRP A 270 -6.53 15.17 -9.53
N ALA A 271 -5.46 14.86 -8.80
CA ALA A 271 -4.78 15.81 -7.93
C ALA A 271 -4.21 17.04 -8.66
N PRO A 272 -3.54 16.93 -9.83
CA PRO A 272 -3.07 18.12 -10.57
C PRO A 272 -4.22 19.03 -11.03
N TRP A 273 -5.32 18.44 -11.48
CA TRP A 273 -6.53 19.20 -11.86
C TRP A 273 -7.13 19.91 -10.66
N PHE A 274 -7.19 19.24 -9.51
CA PHE A 274 -7.73 19.80 -8.27
C PHE A 274 -6.93 21.03 -7.81
N TYR A 275 -5.59 20.97 -7.85
CA TYR A 275 -4.73 22.10 -7.50
C TYR A 275 -4.88 23.27 -8.48
N ASP A 276 -4.96 23.02 -9.79
CA ASP A 276 -5.24 24.08 -10.78
C ASP A 276 -6.56 24.81 -10.52
N LYS A 277 -7.59 24.06 -10.11
CA LYS A 277 -8.88 24.64 -9.76
C LYS A 277 -8.90 25.39 -8.43
N LEU A 278 -8.12 24.93 -7.45
CA LEU A 278 -7.93 25.63 -6.19
C LEU A 278 -7.23 26.99 -6.42
N ASP A 279 -6.18 27.04 -7.24
CA ASP A 279 -5.50 28.29 -7.61
C ASP A 279 -6.47 29.30 -8.25
N LYS A 280 -7.40 28.83 -9.07
CA LYS A 280 -8.42 29.64 -9.72
C LYS A 280 -9.64 29.94 -8.84
N LYS A 281 -9.71 29.39 -7.62
CA LYS A 281 -10.84 29.46 -6.69
C LYS A 281 -12.18 29.00 -7.30
N ASP A 282 -12.13 28.03 -8.23
CA ASP A 282 -13.29 27.50 -8.94
C ASP A 282 -13.93 26.34 -8.14
N TYR A 283 -14.46 26.65 -6.96
CA TYR A 283 -15.05 25.66 -6.05
C TYR A 283 -16.30 24.99 -6.59
N LEU A 284 -17.04 25.65 -7.51
CA LEU A 284 -18.22 25.05 -8.15
C LEU A 284 -17.82 23.87 -9.03
N SER A 285 -16.78 24.05 -9.84
CA SER A 285 -16.25 22.96 -10.68
C SER A 285 -15.66 21.84 -9.82
N ILE A 286 -14.92 22.20 -8.75
CA ILE A 286 -14.36 21.24 -7.80
C ILE A 286 -15.47 20.38 -7.20
N ARG A 287 -16.51 20.98 -6.63
CA ARG A 287 -17.62 20.26 -5.99
C ARG A 287 -18.34 19.36 -6.97
N LYS A 288 -18.68 19.87 -8.17
CA LYS A 288 -19.39 19.13 -9.21
C LYS A 288 -18.61 17.90 -9.71
N LEU A 289 -17.29 18.04 -9.88
CA LEU A 289 -16.46 16.93 -10.32
C LEU A 289 -16.21 15.93 -9.19
N ASN A 290 -15.96 16.40 -7.96
CA ASN A 290 -15.77 15.52 -6.82
C ASN A 290 -17.02 14.67 -6.52
N ASP A 291 -18.23 15.25 -6.60
CA ASP A 291 -19.47 14.48 -6.44
C ASP A 291 -19.57 13.36 -7.50
N LYS A 292 -19.22 13.66 -8.75
CA LYS A 292 -19.18 12.67 -9.83
C LYS A 292 -18.08 11.61 -9.60
N TYR A 293 -16.90 12.02 -9.14
CA TYR A 293 -15.79 11.14 -8.82
C TYR A 293 -16.16 10.17 -7.69
N ILE A 294 -16.82 10.68 -6.64
CA ILE A 294 -17.33 9.86 -5.52
C ILE A 294 -18.32 8.82 -6.05
N LEU A 295 -19.31 9.20 -6.87
CA LEU A 295 -20.31 8.29 -7.43
C LEU A 295 -19.69 7.25 -8.37
N LEU A 296 -18.73 7.64 -9.20
CA LEU A 296 -17.98 6.73 -10.06
C LEU A 296 -17.27 5.66 -9.23
N PHE A 297 -16.56 6.09 -8.18
CA PHE A 297 -15.76 5.19 -7.37
C PHE A 297 -16.62 4.27 -6.48
N VAL A 298 -17.76 4.78 -5.99
CA VAL A 298 -18.75 3.96 -5.29
C VAL A 298 -19.27 2.84 -6.19
N ALA A 299 -19.55 3.12 -7.46
CA ALA A 299 -20.00 2.08 -8.37
C ALA A 299 -18.93 0.98 -8.56
N ILE A 300 -17.66 1.37 -8.72
CA ILE A 300 -16.53 0.41 -8.80
C ILE A 300 -16.44 -0.46 -7.55
N ILE A 301 -16.53 0.15 -6.36
CA ILE A 301 -16.48 -0.58 -5.09
C ILE A 301 -17.73 -1.46 -4.92
N ALA A 302 -18.91 -0.99 -5.32
CA ALA A 302 -20.13 -1.77 -5.24
C ALA A 302 -20.05 -3.03 -6.11
N GLU A 303 -19.58 -2.90 -7.35
CA GLU A 303 -19.34 -4.04 -8.24
C GLU A 303 -18.31 -5.00 -7.67
N PHE A 304 -17.22 -4.48 -7.11
CA PHE A 304 -16.19 -5.28 -6.46
C PHE A 304 -16.74 -6.05 -5.26
N ILE A 305 -17.55 -5.42 -4.38
CA ILE A 305 -18.20 -6.08 -3.23
C ILE A 305 -19.05 -7.27 -3.69
N LEU A 306 -19.85 -7.10 -4.75
CA LEU A 306 -20.73 -8.15 -5.26
C LEU A 306 -19.99 -9.36 -5.79
N VAL A 307 -18.81 -9.16 -6.40
CA VAL A 307 -18.00 -10.26 -6.98
C VAL A 307 -16.93 -10.81 -6.03
N CYS A 308 -16.73 -10.21 -4.84
CA CYS A 308 -15.76 -10.67 -3.85
C CYS A 308 -15.81 -12.17 -3.58
N PRO A 309 -16.98 -12.81 -3.35
CA PRO A 309 -17.04 -14.25 -3.08
C PRO A 309 -16.55 -15.09 -4.25
N GLU A 310 -16.85 -14.69 -5.50
CA GLU A 310 -16.40 -15.39 -6.70
C GLU A 310 -14.91 -15.22 -6.93
N ILE A 311 -14.38 -14.02 -6.71
CA ILE A 311 -12.93 -13.78 -6.79
C ILE A 311 -12.20 -14.73 -5.84
N ILE A 312 -12.65 -14.82 -4.59
CA ILE A 312 -12.04 -15.74 -3.61
C ILE A 312 -12.13 -17.20 -4.08
N ARG A 313 -13.30 -17.65 -4.53
CA ARG A 313 -13.51 -19.03 -4.95
C ARG A 313 -12.71 -19.42 -6.17
N ILE A 314 -12.50 -18.50 -7.11
CA ILE A 314 -11.75 -18.74 -8.35
C ILE A 314 -10.24 -18.67 -8.11
N PHE A 315 -9.80 -17.70 -7.32
CA PHE A 315 -8.38 -17.38 -7.17
C PHE A 315 -7.72 -17.99 -5.93
N THR A 316 -8.46 -18.76 -5.10
CA THR A 316 -7.88 -19.38 -3.90
C THR A 316 -8.33 -20.80 -3.68
N ASN A 317 -7.51 -21.59 -2.97
CA ASN A 317 -7.90 -22.91 -2.49
C ASN A 317 -9.05 -22.81 -1.49
N LYS A 318 -9.90 -23.85 -1.40
CA LYS A 318 -11.07 -23.94 -0.53
C LYS A 318 -10.76 -23.60 0.96
N ALA A 319 -9.56 -23.94 1.43
CA ALA A 319 -9.12 -23.64 2.80
C ALA A 319 -9.11 -22.13 3.13
N TYR A 320 -9.03 -21.27 2.11
CA TYR A 320 -9.00 -19.84 2.26
C TYR A 320 -10.34 -19.12 1.98
N TRP A 321 -11.40 -19.83 1.63
CA TRP A 321 -12.66 -19.22 1.23
C TRP A 321 -13.28 -18.33 2.29
N ASN A 322 -13.03 -18.60 3.56
CA ASN A 322 -13.50 -17.75 4.66
C ASN A 322 -12.93 -16.32 4.60
N SER A 323 -11.87 -16.06 3.82
CA SER A 323 -11.35 -14.71 3.60
C SER A 323 -12.36 -13.75 2.94
N MET A 324 -13.41 -14.28 2.26
CA MET A 324 -14.46 -13.44 1.69
C MET A 324 -15.20 -12.61 2.74
N TYR A 325 -15.38 -13.12 3.96
CA TYR A 325 -16.06 -12.41 5.03
C TYR A 325 -15.26 -11.19 5.55
N SER A 326 -13.93 -11.17 5.37
CA SER A 326 -13.10 -9.99 5.63
C SER A 326 -12.96 -9.10 4.40
N LEU A 327 -12.89 -9.68 3.18
CA LEU A 327 -12.73 -8.92 1.94
C LEU A 327 -13.91 -7.98 1.70
N ILE A 328 -15.14 -8.44 1.97
CA ILE A 328 -16.37 -7.67 1.78
C ILE A 328 -16.31 -6.35 2.59
N PRO A 329 -16.13 -6.34 3.94
CA PRO A 329 -16.04 -5.09 4.68
C PRO A 329 -14.77 -4.28 4.36
N LEU A 330 -13.61 -4.91 4.12
CA LEU A 330 -12.39 -4.21 3.70
C LEU A 330 -12.59 -3.42 2.40
N SER A 331 -13.49 -3.85 1.52
CA SER A 331 -13.78 -3.12 0.27
C SER A 331 -14.26 -1.69 0.54
N ILE A 332 -15.03 -1.47 1.61
CA ILE A 332 -15.47 -0.13 2.02
C ILE A 332 -14.29 0.72 2.53
N SER A 333 -13.25 0.09 3.09
CA SER A 333 -12.07 0.83 3.55
C SER A 333 -11.34 1.55 2.41
N VAL A 334 -11.36 0.98 1.19
CA VAL A 334 -10.79 1.62 0.00
C VAL A 334 -11.61 2.85 -0.41
N PHE A 335 -12.93 2.79 -0.26
CA PHE A 335 -13.75 3.98 -0.42
C PHE A 335 -13.44 5.05 0.64
N GLY A 336 -13.23 4.66 1.88
CA GLY A 336 -12.76 5.55 2.95
C GLY A 336 -11.42 6.22 2.63
N GLU A 337 -10.47 5.48 2.05
CA GLU A 337 -9.18 6.02 1.58
C GLU A 337 -9.36 7.06 0.46
N MET A 338 -10.24 6.77 -0.51
CA MET A 338 -10.55 7.72 -1.57
C MET A 338 -11.21 8.99 -1.01
N LEU A 339 -12.16 8.86 -0.08
CA LEU A 339 -12.78 10.01 0.57
C LEU A 339 -11.75 10.85 1.34
N TYR A 340 -10.81 10.21 2.05
CA TYR A 340 -9.73 10.86 2.77
C TYR A 340 -8.84 11.70 1.85
N SER A 341 -8.56 11.24 0.63
CA SER A 341 -7.71 11.96 -0.31
C SER A 341 -8.25 13.33 -0.68
N LEU A 342 -9.57 13.55 -0.65
CA LEU A 342 -10.17 14.82 -1.02
C LEU A 342 -9.82 15.97 -0.06
N PRO A 343 -10.09 15.89 1.26
CA PRO A 343 -9.75 16.96 2.20
C PRO A 343 -8.25 17.08 2.47
N VAL A 344 -7.49 15.98 2.48
CA VAL A 344 -6.06 16.03 2.75
C VAL A 344 -5.30 16.81 1.68
N ASN A 345 -5.77 16.82 0.42
CA ASN A 345 -5.18 17.63 -0.63
C ASN A 345 -5.34 19.14 -0.41
N ILE A 346 -6.40 19.60 0.31
CA ILE A 346 -6.49 21.00 0.78
C ILE A 346 -5.39 21.30 1.80
N GLU A 347 -5.15 20.38 2.72
CA GLU A 347 -4.11 20.56 3.74
C GLU A 347 -2.71 20.58 3.10
N TYR A 348 -2.43 19.71 2.12
CA TYR A 348 -1.18 19.76 1.34
C TYR A 348 -1.01 21.07 0.58
N TYR A 349 -2.05 21.52 -0.13
CA TYR A 349 -2.03 22.76 -0.88
C TYR A 349 -1.70 23.96 0.03
N ASN A 350 -2.29 24.01 1.22
CA ASN A 350 -2.07 25.04 2.22
C ASN A 350 -0.84 24.80 3.12
N LYS A 351 -0.01 23.78 2.83
CA LYS A 351 1.22 23.42 3.59
C LYS A 351 0.95 23.12 5.08
N LYS A 352 -0.23 22.60 5.41
CA LYS A 352 -0.64 22.26 6.79
C LYS A 352 -0.30 20.81 7.14
N THR A 353 0.93 20.39 6.85
CA THR A 353 1.40 18.99 7.00
C THR A 353 1.35 18.48 8.44
N ASN A 354 1.41 19.36 9.45
CA ASN A 354 1.27 18.97 10.85
C ASN A 354 -0.11 18.34 11.16
N PHE A 355 -1.19 18.83 10.53
CA PHE A 355 -2.52 18.23 10.69
C PHE A 355 -2.57 16.84 10.09
N ILE A 356 -1.90 16.64 8.94
CA ILE A 356 -1.82 15.34 8.28
C ILE A 356 -1.12 14.34 9.20
N LEU A 357 0.02 14.71 9.77
CA LEU A 357 0.76 13.85 10.70
C LEU A 357 -0.07 13.53 11.95
N THR A 358 -0.65 14.53 12.59
CA THR A 358 -1.44 14.37 13.82
C THR A 358 -2.66 13.47 13.58
N GLY A 359 -3.40 13.70 12.48
CA GLY A 359 -4.57 12.90 12.11
C GLY A 359 -4.20 11.45 11.83
N THR A 360 -3.14 11.22 11.08
CA THR A 360 -2.68 9.85 10.76
C THR A 360 -2.25 9.11 12.03
N ILE A 361 -1.46 9.72 12.92
CA ILE A 361 -1.03 9.10 14.18
C ILE A 361 -2.24 8.80 15.07
N PHE A 362 -3.15 9.76 15.23
CA PHE A 362 -4.35 9.58 16.05
C PHE A 362 -5.19 8.40 15.56
N VAL A 363 -5.49 8.34 14.27
CA VAL A 363 -6.30 7.28 13.70
C VAL A 363 -5.56 5.93 13.69
N ALA A 364 -4.24 5.91 13.48
CA ALA A 364 -3.45 4.69 13.58
C ALA A 364 -3.48 4.12 15.01
N SER A 365 -3.36 4.97 16.02
CA SER A 365 -3.49 4.54 17.42
C SER A 365 -4.89 4.03 17.75
N LEU A 366 -5.92 4.72 17.26
CA LEU A 366 -7.31 4.30 17.41
C LEU A 366 -7.59 2.97 16.71
N ASN A 367 -7.02 2.75 15.52
CA ASN A 367 -7.15 1.50 14.78
C ASN A 367 -6.60 0.31 15.58
N ILE A 368 -5.42 0.44 16.19
CA ILE A 368 -4.86 -0.62 17.05
C ILE A 368 -5.84 -0.97 18.19
N VAL A 369 -6.43 0.03 18.84
CA VAL A 369 -7.40 -0.19 19.91
C VAL A 369 -8.66 -0.90 19.39
N LEU A 370 -9.19 -0.44 18.25
CA LEU A 370 -10.35 -1.07 17.61
C LEU A 370 -10.03 -2.49 17.13
N ASP A 371 -8.86 -2.73 16.56
CA ASP A 371 -8.42 -4.06 16.15
C ASP A 371 -8.39 -5.03 17.34
N ILE A 372 -7.78 -4.63 18.46
CA ILE A 372 -7.75 -5.47 19.68
C ILE A 372 -9.17 -5.80 20.16
N ILE A 373 -10.03 -4.79 20.28
CA ILE A 373 -11.40 -4.99 20.77
C ILE A 373 -12.20 -5.86 19.79
N PHE A 374 -12.15 -5.56 18.49
CA PHE A 374 -13.00 -6.21 17.51
C PHE A 374 -12.50 -7.61 17.15
N VAL A 375 -11.18 -7.84 17.12
CA VAL A 375 -10.64 -9.19 16.92
C VAL A 375 -10.97 -10.08 18.12
N TYR A 376 -10.90 -9.55 19.33
CA TYR A 376 -11.28 -10.32 20.52
C TYR A 376 -12.77 -10.69 20.53
N THR A 377 -13.65 -9.82 20.01
CA THR A 377 -15.11 -10.02 20.04
C THR A 377 -15.66 -10.73 18.80
N TRP A 378 -15.14 -10.43 17.61
CA TRP A 378 -15.67 -10.88 16.31
C TRP A 378 -14.65 -11.64 15.47
N GLY A 379 -13.50 -11.96 16.05
CA GLY A 379 -12.40 -12.62 15.34
C GLY A 379 -11.79 -11.75 14.23
N TYR A 380 -11.10 -12.39 13.31
CA TYR A 380 -10.41 -11.73 12.19
C TYR A 380 -11.32 -10.85 11.31
N ILE A 381 -12.63 -11.13 11.29
CA ILE A 381 -13.61 -10.28 10.59
C ILE A 381 -13.70 -8.91 11.26
N GLY A 382 -13.55 -8.90 12.61
CA GLY A 382 -13.51 -7.67 13.39
C GLY A 382 -12.40 -6.70 12.95
N ALA A 383 -11.21 -7.21 12.61
CA ALA A 383 -10.13 -6.38 12.08
C ALA A 383 -10.53 -5.66 10.76
N ALA A 384 -11.27 -6.34 9.89
CA ALA A 384 -11.75 -5.72 8.66
C ALA A 384 -12.73 -4.55 8.92
N TYR A 385 -13.60 -4.69 9.92
CA TYR A 385 -14.47 -3.59 10.35
C TYR A 385 -13.69 -2.47 11.06
N ALA A 386 -12.73 -2.81 11.91
CA ALA A 386 -11.87 -1.83 12.57
C ALA A 386 -11.11 -0.96 11.56
N THR A 387 -10.50 -1.59 10.55
CA THR A 387 -9.81 -0.90 9.45
C THR A 387 -10.78 -0.01 8.67
N THR A 388 -11.97 -0.50 8.35
CA THR A 388 -13.00 0.27 7.61
C THR A 388 -13.45 1.50 8.40
N ILE A 389 -13.75 1.34 9.67
CA ILE A 389 -14.16 2.44 10.56
C ILE A 389 -13.00 3.44 10.69
N SER A 390 -11.78 2.98 10.88
CA SER A 390 -10.60 3.85 11.00
C SER A 390 -10.36 4.69 9.75
N LYS A 391 -10.52 4.13 8.56
CA LYS A 391 -10.40 4.87 7.30
C LYS A 391 -11.51 5.91 7.12
N LEU A 392 -12.74 5.60 7.51
CA LEU A 392 -13.83 6.57 7.50
C LEU A 392 -13.62 7.68 8.55
N LEU A 393 -13.11 7.35 9.73
CA LEU A 393 -12.77 8.34 10.75
C LEU A 393 -11.60 9.22 10.31
N LEU A 394 -10.60 8.67 9.60
CA LEU A 394 -9.51 9.44 9.02
C LEU A 394 -10.05 10.49 8.03
N PHE A 395 -10.99 10.10 7.16
CA PHE A 395 -11.70 11.04 6.29
C PHE A 395 -12.41 12.15 7.09
N VAL A 396 -13.20 11.77 8.10
CA VAL A 396 -13.97 12.74 8.91
C VAL A 396 -13.04 13.72 9.63
N PHE A 397 -11.94 13.21 10.21
CA PHE A 397 -10.93 14.02 10.87
C PHE A 397 -10.36 15.08 9.91
N HIS A 398 -9.84 14.66 8.76
CA HIS A 398 -9.27 15.57 7.78
C HIS A 398 -10.31 16.49 7.13
N TRP A 399 -11.54 16.03 6.97
CA TRP A 399 -12.61 16.90 6.50
C TRP A 399 -12.89 18.06 7.48
N ILE A 400 -12.92 17.79 8.79
CA ILE A 400 -13.09 18.83 9.83
C ILE A 400 -11.92 19.82 9.80
N PHE A 401 -10.67 19.34 9.68
CA PHE A 401 -9.49 20.20 9.64
C PHE A 401 -9.38 20.98 8.32
N ALA A 402 -9.62 20.36 7.19
CA ALA A 402 -9.65 21.04 5.90
C ALA A 402 -10.64 22.19 5.88
N LYS A 403 -11.82 22.03 6.51
CA LYS A 403 -12.80 23.11 6.66
C LYS A 403 -12.35 24.27 7.53
N LYS A 404 -11.44 24.07 8.47
CA LYS A 404 -10.80 25.15 9.24
C LYS A 404 -9.77 25.92 8.41
N VAL A 405 -9.18 25.27 7.40
CA VAL A 405 -8.19 25.87 6.50
C VAL A 405 -8.87 26.57 5.34
N ASP A 406 -9.88 25.93 4.75
CA ASP A 406 -10.69 26.43 3.65
C ASP A 406 -12.17 26.07 3.91
N SER A 407 -13.00 27.09 4.15
CA SER A 407 -14.41 26.92 4.52
C SER A 407 -15.31 26.45 3.37
N ASN A 408 -14.81 26.46 2.13
CA ASN A 408 -15.59 26.09 0.95
C ASN A 408 -15.93 24.61 0.93
N ASP A 409 -17.11 24.27 0.42
CA ASP A 409 -17.54 22.90 0.26
C ASP A 409 -17.01 22.32 -1.06
N ILE A 410 -16.12 21.33 -0.96
CA ILE A 410 -15.51 20.67 -2.11
C ILE A 410 -16.29 19.40 -2.57
N PHE A 411 -17.29 18.97 -1.83
CA PHE A 411 -18.21 17.88 -2.16
C PHE A 411 -19.55 18.01 -1.42
N SER A 412 -20.56 17.27 -1.89
CA SER A 412 -21.90 17.24 -1.28
C SER A 412 -21.96 16.25 -0.11
N LYS A 413 -22.24 16.74 1.09
CA LYS A 413 -22.42 15.87 2.28
C LYS A 413 -23.47 14.77 2.05
N ARG A 414 -24.58 15.12 1.37
CA ARG A 414 -25.66 14.16 1.06
C ARG A 414 -25.17 13.02 0.18
N VAL A 415 -24.32 13.32 -0.81
CA VAL A 415 -23.72 12.31 -1.69
C VAL A 415 -22.84 11.37 -0.88
N VAL A 416 -21.93 11.90 -0.07
CA VAL A 416 -21.00 11.09 0.75
C VAL A 416 -21.78 10.19 1.72
N ILE A 417 -22.74 10.74 2.47
CA ILE A 417 -23.52 9.96 3.44
C ILE A 417 -24.35 8.89 2.71
N GLY A 418 -25.03 9.24 1.60
CA GLY A 418 -25.79 8.28 0.80
C GLY A 418 -24.92 7.14 0.27
N CYS A 419 -23.69 7.45 -0.16
CA CYS A 419 -22.73 6.46 -0.64
C CYS A 419 -22.27 5.52 0.47
N ILE A 420 -21.92 6.03 1.65
CA ILE A 420 -21.52 5.21 2.80
C ILE A 420 -22.65 4.28 3.21
N VAL A 421 -23.87 4.81 3.35
CA VAL A 421 -25.06 4.00 3.70
C VAL A 421 -25.34 2.96 2.61
N GLY A 422 -25.32 3.34 1.34
CA GLY A 422 -25.52 2.41 0.22
C GLY A 422 -24.52 1.27 0.19
N LEU A 423 -23.22 1.56 0.34
CA LEU A 423 -22.18 0.53 0.41
C LEU A 423 -22.32 -0.36 1.66
N THR A 424 -22.72 0.20 2.80
CA THR A 424 -22.95 -0.59 4.02
C THR A 424 -24.14 -1.55 3.84
N CYS A 425 -25.25 -1.08 3.25
CA CYS A 425 -26.38 -1.93 2.91
C CYS A 425 -26.00 -3.03 1.91
N LEU A 426 -25.22 -2.68 0.89
CA LEU A 426 -24.73 -3.64 -0.10
C LEU A 426 -23.77 -4.68 0.52
N ASN A 427 -22.94 -4.28 1.48
CA ASN A 427 -22.08 -5.16 2.25
C ASN A 427 -22.93 -6.21 2.99
N CYS A 428 -23.93 -5.77 3.75
CA CYS A 428 -24.87 -6.66 4.43
C CYS A 428 -25.57 -7.62 3.44
N PHE A 429 -26.10 -7.07 2.34
CA PHE A 429 -26.71 -7.87 1.28
C PHE A 429 -25.78 -8.95 0.74
N THR A 430 -24.52 -8.61 0.44
CA THR A 430 -23.53 -9.55 -0.11
C THR A 430 -23.17 -10.63 0.91
N VAL A 431 -23.02 -10.30 2.20
CA VAL A 431 -22.77 -11.28 3.26
C VAL A 431 -23.93 -12.26 3.37
N PHE A 432 -25.17 -11.79 3.36
CA PHE A 432 -26.36 -12.68 3.42
C PHE A 432 -26.53 -13.52 2.16
N THR A 433 -26.10 -13.03 1.00
CA THR A 433 -26.25 -13.72 -0.28
C THR A 433 -24.97 -14.41 -0.77
N VAL A 434 -23.99 -14.63 0.10
CA VAL A 434 -22.69 -15.24 -0.24
C VAL A 434 -22.86 -16.57 -1.03
N ASN A 435 -23.84 -17.39 -0.66
CA ASN A 435 -24.14 -18.65 -1.34
C ASN A 435 -25.23 -18.55 -2.42
N MET A 436 -25.76 -17.36 -2.66
CA MET A 436 -26.88 -17.11 -3.60
C MET A 436 -26.42 -16.27 -4.78
N ILE A 437 -25.56 -16.84 -5.65
CA ILE A 437 -24.91 -16.12 -6.75
C ILE A 437 -25.91 -15.41 -7.68
N GLY A 438 -27.11 -15.98 -7.92
CA GLY A 438 -28.12 -15.40 -8.81
C GLY A 438 -28.56 -14.00 -8.38
N PHE A 439 -28.81 -13.79 -7.07
CA PHE A 439 -29.20 -12.46 -6.56
C PHE A 439 -28.07 -11.42 -6.74
N ARG A 440 -26.82 -11.84 -6.57
CA ARG A 440 -25.67 -10.95 -6.73
C ARG A 440 -25.40 -10.62 -8.19
N ILE A 441 -25.61 -11.55 -9.13
CA ILE A 441 -25.53 -11.28 -10.57
C ILE A 441 -26.58 -10.27 -10.99
N ILE A 442 -27.83 -10.40 -10.52
CA ILE A 442 -28.87 -9.42 -10.82
C ILE A 442 -28.46 -8.04 -10.29
N ALA A 443 -28.03 -7.94 -9.04
CA ALA A 443 -27.57 -6.69 -8.45
C ALA A 443 -26.38 -6.08 -9.24
N PHE A 444 -25.39 -6.92 -9.62
CA PHE A 444 -24.25 -6.52 -10.44
C PHE A 444 -24.68 -5.94 -11.78
N VAL A 445 -25.56 -6.63 -12.51
CA VAL A 445 -26.07 -6.16 -13.80
C VAL A 445 -26.82 -4.83 -13.65
N VAL A 446 -27.67 -4.70 -12.63
CA VAL A 446 -28.44 -3.47 -12.39
C VAL A 446 -27.50 -2.30 -12.06
N ILE A 447 -26.53 -2.48 -11.17
CA ILE A 447 -25.55 -1.43 -10.81
C ILE A 447 -24.70 -1.08 -12.04
N GLY A 448 -24.24 -2.08 -12.80
CA GLY A 448 -23.46 -1.89 -14.02
C GLY A 448 -24.23 -1.09 -15.09
N ILE A 449 -25.51 -1.38 -15.32
CA ILE A 449 -26.34 -0.62 -16.24
C ILE A 449 -26.49 0.85 -15.76
N LEU A 450 -26.78 1.05 -14.48
CA LEU A 450 -26.88 2.40 -13.90
C LEU A 450 -25.56 3.17 -14.00
N PHE A 451 -24.44 2.47 -13.79
CA PHE A 451 -23.11 3.04 -13.93
C PHE A 451 -22.82 3.47 -15.39
N VAL A 452 -23.01 2.57 -16.35
CA VAL A 452 -22.81 2.86 -17.79
C VAL A 452 -23.72 4.02 -18.23
N TYR A 453 -24.99 4.00 -17.84
CA TYR A 453 -25.93 5.10 -18.12
C TYR A 453 -25.43 6.43 -17.55
N SER A 454 -24.94 6.44 -16.29
CA SER A 454 -24.39 7.64 -15.64
C SER A 454 -23.16 8.18 -16.38
N VAL A 455 -22.26 7.30 -16.81
CA VAL A 455 -21.05 7.65 -17.57
C VAL A 455 -21.41 8.23 -18.94
N LEU A 456 -22.32 7.58 -19.69
CA LEU A 456 -22.73 8.03 -21.02
C LEU A 456 -23.45 9.39 -20.97
N LYS A 457 -24.25 9.63 -19.93
CA LYS A 457 -24.92 10.92 -19.70
C LYS A 457 -23.95 12.05 -19.32
N ASN A 458 -22.79 11.71 -18.76
CA ASN A 458 -21.81 12.66 -18.24
C ASN A 458 -20.48 12.62 -19.03
N LYS A 459 -20.51 12.65 -20.35
CA LYS A 459 -19.31 12.63 -21.24
C LYS A 459 -18.23 13.66 -20.87
N ASP A 460 -18.61 14.77 -20.24
CA ASP A 460 -17.67 15.78 -19.74
C ASP A 460 -16.75 15.25 -18.62
N LEU A 461 -17.17 14.21 -17.91
CA LEU A 461 -16.34 13.57 -16.86
C LEU A 461 -15.14 12.85 -17.51
N LEU A 462 -15.36 12.08 -18.55
CA LEU A 462 -14.29 11.35 -19.26
C LEU A 462 -13.30 12.34 -19.90
N LYS A 463 -13.80 13.40 -20.52
CA LYS A 463 -12.93 14.47 -21.08
C LYS A 463 -12.12 15.21 -20.02
N SER A 464 -12.68 15.44 -18.82
CA SER A 464 -11.97 16.14 -17.73
C SER A 464 -10.92 15.25 -17.04
N LEU A 465 -11.06 13.92 -17.16
CA LEU A 465 -10.09 12.93 -16.65
C LEU A 465 -9.05 12.52 -17.70
N GLY A 466 -9.15 13.05 -18.93
CA GLY A 466 -8.22 12.71 -20.02
C GLY A 466 -8.42 11.30 -20.60
N LEU A 467 -9.62 10.72 -20.40
CA LEU A 467 -10.04 9.40 -20.92
C LEU A 467 -10.93 9.53 -22.14
#